data_ebf80df505898e72de79c4a866d25e67
#
_entry.id   ebf80df505898e72de79c4a866d25e67
#
_cell.length_a   1.000
_cell.length_b   1.000
_cell.length_c   1.000
_cell.angle_alpha   90.00
_cell.angle_beta   90.00
_cell.angle_gamma   90.00
#
_symmetry.space_group_name_H-M   'P 1'
#
loop_
_entity.id
_entity.type
_entity.pdbx_description
1 polymer ?
#
loop_
_entity_poly.entity_id
_entity_poly.type
_entity_poly.pdbx_seq_one_letter_code
_entity_poly.pdbx_strand_id
1 'polypeptide(L)'
;MDCGPTCLRMVIKHHGRSFSMDTLRQKSGINREGVSLLGISEAAEEIGLRTVGAKLTWEQLQKEAPLPCIIWWNQVHFVVVYKIKKEKVYIADPAKGKISYPKEEFLKNWLNASSNGQRTGVALLFYISPSFYEIEGEKGNRLSFGILFRYILPYKNLLFQLSLGLLAGSILQLIFPFLTQAVVDIGIQNQDINFIYIILLAQLMLFIGRTGVEFIRSWILLHMSTRINISILSDFLIKLMKLPMPFFDTKMVGDIMQRMGDHSRIQNFLTSQSLSTLFSFFNLLVFSFVLAYYHMMIFTVFLAASTLYVIWIVLFLKQRKELDHRRFGISSNNQSTVIQLIQGMQEIKLNNCEKNKRWEWERLQARLFRYQIKNLALEQYQQGGAFFINEGKNIGITFIAAIAVVNGQITLGAMLAIQYIIGQLNSPVQQLIGFVQSTQDALISMERLNEVHEKENEEPADKLFTYRLPKNRDISIKRLSFSYPGAGNEPVLKAIDLHIPEGKTTALVGMSGSGKTTMLKL
;
A
#
# COMPACT_ATOMS: atom_id res chain seq x y z
N MET A 1 11.18 3.70 14.01
CA MET A 1 11.94 2.45 14.11
C MET A 1 12.81 2.19 12.89
N ASP A 2 12.31 2.27 11.65
CA ASP A 2 13.04 1.92 10.42
C ASP A 2 13.99 3.01 9.86
N CYS A 3 14.29 4.07 10.59
CA CYS A 3 15.09 5.18 10.06
C CYS A 3 16.49 4.75 9.64
N GLY A 4 17.18 3.92 10.43
CA GLY A 4 18.54 3.43 10.13
C GLY A 4 18.61 2.57 8.88
N PRO A 5 17.90 1.43 8.81
CA PRO A 5 17.86 0.60 7.61
C PRO A 5 17.38 1.35 6.36
N THR A 6 16.44 2.29 6.51
CA THR A 6 15.98 3.14 5.40
C THR A 6 17.08 4.08 4.91
N CYS A 7 17.83 4.70 5.83
CA CYS A 7 18.98 5.52 5.49
C CYS A 7 20.05 4.69 4.77
N LEU A 8 20.36 3.50 5.28
CA LEU A 8 21.32 2.59 4.64
C LEU A 8 20.85 2.22 3.22
N ARG A 9 19.56 1.91 3.03
CA ARG A 9 18.99 1.66 1.69
C ARG A 9 19.15 2.85 0.75
N MET A 10 18.99 4.09 1.26
CA MET A 10 19.19 5.30 0.45
C MET A 10 20.65 5.43 0.00
N VAL A 11 21.61 5.16 0.89
CA VAL A 11 23.05 5.16 0.58
C VAL A 11 23.38 4.10 -0.47
N ILE A 12 22.93 2.86 -0.27
CA ILE A 12 23.15 1.74 -1.20
C ILE A 12 22.59 2.06 -2.58
N LYS A 13 21.35 2.61 -2.62
CA LYS A 13 20.69 2.99 -3.87
C LYS A 13 21.41 4.13 -4.60
N HIS A 14 22.03 5.04 -3.87
CA HIS A 14 22.88 6.09 -4.45
C HIS A 14 24.06 5.49 -5.20
N HIS A 15 24.62 4.37 -4.72
CA HIS A 15 25.73 3.65 -5.33
C HIS A 15 25.30 2.57 -6.35
N GLY A 16 24.02 2.60 -6.78
CA GLY A 16 23.52 1.78 -7.90
C GLY A 16 23.10 0.35 -7.55
N ARG A 17 23.08 -0.03 -6.26
CA ARG A 17 22.60 -1.35 -5.80
C ARG A 17 21.26 -1.23 -5.09
N SER A 18 20.57 -2.35 -4.92
CA SER A 18 19.27 -2.41 -4.23
C SER A 18 19.21 -3.67 -3.38
N PHE A 19 18.81 -3.49 -2.12
CA PHE A 19 18.51 -4.58 -1.19
C PHE A 19 17.09 -4.38 -0.64
N SER A 20 16.45 -5.48 -0.24
CA SER A 20 15.14 -5.43 0.38
C SER A 20 15.22 -4.74 1.75
N MET A 21 14.11 -4.11 2.18
CA MET A 21 14.09 -3.52 3.52
C MET A 21 14.22 -4.58 4.61
N ASP A 22 13.73 -5.78 4.34
CA ASP A 22 13.78 -6.88 5.30
C ASP A 22 15.20 -7.39 5.52
N THR A 23 15.98 -7.57 4.45
CA THR A 23 17.41 -7.93 4.55
C THR A 23 18.18 -6.89 5.36
N LEU A 24 17.94 -5.60 5.09
CA LEU A 24 18.60 -4.53 5.82
C LEU A 24 18.15 -4.44 7.29
N ARG A 25 16.89 -4.73 7.59
CA ARG A 25 16.38 -4.81 8.97
C ARG A 25 17.03 -5.97 9.73
N GLN A 26 17.08 -7.13 9.12
CA GLN A 26 17.66 -8.33 9.71
C GLN A 26 19.15 -8.14 10.01
N LYS A 27 19.91 -7.68 9.00
CA LYS A 27 21.35 -7.43 9.14
C LYS A 27 21.69 -6.33 10.13
N SER A 28 20.85 -5.29 10.27
CA SER A 28 21.05 -4.21 11.23
C SER A 28 20.58 -4.53 12.65
N GLY A 29 20.01 -5.72 12.88
CA GLY A 29 19.55 -6.14 14.21
C GLY A 29 18.51 -5.21 14.83
N ILE A 30 17.58 -4.69 14.02
CA ILE A 30 16.52 -3.78 14.48
C ILE A 30 15.61 -4.48 15.49
N ASN A 31 15.27 -3.80 16.57
CA ASN A 31 14.33 -4.23 17.58
C ASN A 31 13.18 -3.20 17.76
N ARG A 32 12.33 -3.37 18.78
CA ARG A 32 11.23 -2.44 19.09
C ARG A 32 11.69 -1.03 19.48
N GLU A 33 12.90 -0.89 19.99
CA GLU A 33 13.48 0.39 20.38
C GLU A 33 14.14 1.11 19.19
N GLY A 34 14.45 0.37 18.11
CA GLY A 34 15.06 0.89 16.90
C GLY A 34 16.34 0.15 16.52
N VAL A 35 17.30 0.86 15.95
CA VAL A 35 18.60 0.35 15.54
C VAL A 35 19.70 1.25 16.06
N SER A 36 20.83 0.66 16.51
CA SER A 36 22.03 1.40 16.88
C SER A 36 22.84 1.82 15.63
N LEU A 37 23.70 2.83 15.77
CA LEU A 37 24.62 3.23 14.70
C LEU A 37 25.57 2.07 14.34
N LEU A 38 25.97 1.28 15.34
CA LEU A 38 26.80 0.09 15.15
C LEU A 38 26.06 -0.97 14.32
N GLY A 39 24.77 -1.22 14.57
CA GLY A 39 23.97 -2.16 13.77
C GLY A 39 23.82 -1.74 12.31
N ILE A 40 23.74 -0.42 12.05
CA ILE A 40 23.76 0.10 10.68
C ILE A 40 25.13 -0.13 10.04
N SER A 41 26.21 0.05 10.81
CA SER A 41 27.59 -0.17 10.38
C SER A 41 27.84 -1.62 10.00
N GLU A 42 27.50 -2.56 10.89
CA GLU A 42 27.65 -4.01 10.65
C GLU A 42 26.84 -4.47 9.42
N ALA A 43 25.58 -4.02 9.32
CA ALA A 43 24.74 -4.31 8.14
C ALA A 43 25.37 -3.79 6.84
N ALA A 44 25.99 -2.61 6.90
CA ALA A 44 26.67 -2.05 5.73
C ALA A 44 27.94 -2.83 5.37
N GLU A 45 28.69 -3.31 6.35
CA GLU A 45 29.91 -4.12 6.12
C GLU A 45 29.58 -5.50 5.57
N GLU A 46 28.51 -6.13 6.06
CA GLU A 46 28.04 -7.42 5.51
C GLU A 46 27.60 -7.36 4.04
N ILE A 47 27.21 -6.19 3.55
CA ILE A 47 26.86 -5.98 2.14
C ILE A 47 28.01 -5.40 1.32
N GLY A 48 29.24 -5.39 1.88
CA GLY A 48 30.46 -5.03 1.18
C GLY A 48 30.79 -3.54 1.18
N LEU A 49 30.16 -2.72 2.02
CA LEU A 49 30.60 -1.36 2.28
C LEU A 49 31.61 -1.37 3.44
N ARG A 50 32.55 -0.43 3.45
CA ARG A 50 33.35 -0.15 4.64
C ARG A 50 32.77 1.07 5.35
N THR A 51 32.73 1.03 6.67
CA THR A 51 32.12 2.09 7.46
C THR A 51 33.07 2.67 8.50
N VAL A 52 32.91 3.96 8.78
CA VAL A 52 33.64 4.64 9.85
C VAL A 52 32.64 5.50 10.63
N GLY A 53 32.37 5.11 11.89
CA GLY A 53 31.64 5.94 12.84
C GLY A 53 32.55 7.03 13.44
N ALA A 54 32.24 8.29 13.23
CA ALA A 54 33.07 9.40 13.66
C ALA A 54 32.28 10.53 14.33
N LYS A 55 32.90 11.21 15.29
CA LYS A 55 32.43 12.51 15.77
C LYS A 55 33.13 13.59 14.97
N LEU A 56 32.39 14.34 14.18
CA LEU A 56 32.91 15.33 13.25
C LEU A 56 32.52 16.75 13.65
N THR A 57 33.43 17.69 13.40
CA THR A 57 33.11 19.12 13.40
C THR A 57 32.40 19.49 12.09
N TRP A 58 31.84 20.70 12.02
CA TRP A 58 31.24 21.19 10.77
C TRP A 58 32.23 21.22 9.61
N GLU A 59 33.46 21.65 9.87
CA GLU A 59 34.48 21.78 8.83
C GLU A 59 34.89 20.41 8.26
N GLN A 60 35.03 19.42 9.13
CA GLN A 60 35.31 18.04 8.74
C GLN A 60 34.14 17.44 7.94
N LEU A 61 32.90 17.66 8.34
CA LEU A 61 31.74 17.17 7.58
C LEU A 61 31.67 17.83 6.19
N GLN A 62 32.03 19.12 6.09
CA GLN A 62 31.93 19.86 4.84
C GLN A 62 33.06 19.54 3.85
N LYS A 63 34.29 19.34 4.33
CA LYS A 63 35.50 19.23 3.51
C LYS A 63 36.02 17.81 3.34
N GLU A 64 35.86 16.97 4.37
CA GLU A 64 36.55 15.68 4.45
C GLU A 64 35.60 14.48 4.38
N ALA A 65 34.34 14.65 4.81
CA ALA A 65 33.41 13.52 4.87
C ALA A 65 32.93 13.09 3.49
N PRO A 66 33.03 11.81 3.14
CA PRO A 66 32.43 11.26 1.92
C PRO A 66 30.89 11.36 2.00
N LEU A 67 30.28 11.84 0.93
CA LEU A 67 28.83 11.92 0.82
C LEU A 67 28.32 10.90 -0.21
N PRO A 68 27.19 10.21 0.07
CA PRO A 68 26.28 10.39 1.19
C PRO A 68 26.76 9.74 2.47
N CYS A 69 26.47 10.39 3.62
CA CYS A 69 26.73 9.83 4.96
C CYS A 69 25.45 9.85 5.81
N ILE A 70 25.38 8.97 6.81
CA ILE A 70 24.26 8.94 7.77
C ILE A 70 24.67 9.73 9.01
N ILE A 71 23.80 10.60 9.50
CA ILE A 71 24.01 11.39 10.72
C ILE A 71 22.92 11.13 11.75
N TRP A 72 23.28 11.28 13.01
CA TRP A 72 22.33 11.17 14.13
C TRP A 72 21.67 12.52 14.39
N TRP A 73 20.39 12.60 14.06
CA TRP A 73 19.61 13.82 14.07
C TRP A 73 18.76 13.95 15.32
N ASN A 74 18.86 15.08 16.04
CA ASN A 74 18.14 15.35 17.28
C ASN A 74 18.26 14.24 18.34
N GLN A 75 19.33 13.44 18.33
CA GLN A 75 19.58 12.31 19.26
C GLN A 75 18.51 11.20 19.25
N VAL A 76 17.59 11.20 18.29
CA VAL A 76 16.48 10.22 18.24
C VAL A 76 16.23 9.65 16.85
N HIS A 77 16.89 10.18 15.82
CA HIS A 77 16.56 9.85 14.42
C HIS A 77 17.80 9.81 13.52
N PHE A 78 17.79 8.98 12.50
CA PHE A 78 18.84 8.94 11.48
C PHE A 78 18.37 9.58 10.18
N VAL A 79 19.24 10.38 9.56
CA VAL A 79 19.01 11.00 8.25
C VAL A 79 20.27 10.92 7.40
N VAL A 80 20.10 10.98 6.07
CA VAL A 80 21.22 10.93 5.12
C VAL A 80 21.56 12.34 4.65
N VAL A 81 22.81 12.79 4.84
CA VAL A 81 23.35 13.98 4.19
C VAL A 81 23.89 13.55 2.83
N TYR A 82 23.33 14.07 1.75
CA TYR A 82 23.75 13.70 0.39
C TYR A 82 24.41 14.81 -0.39
N LYS A 83 24.32 16.06 0.09
CA LYS A 83 24.94 17.22 -0.57
C LYS A 83 25.07 18.39 0.39
N ILE A 84 26.19 19.09 0.31
CA ILE A 84 26.42 20.36 1.02
C ILE A 84 26.80 21.42 -0.02
N LYS A 85 26.12 22.57 -0.02
CA LYS A 85 26.42 23.71 -0.88
C LYS A 85 26.44 24.99 -0.06
N LYS A 86 27.61 25.66 0.01
CA LYS A 86 27.80 26.92 0.73
C LYS A 86 27.14 26.91 2.12
N GLU A 87 26.01 27.59 2.29
CA GLU A 87 25.26 27.75 3.54
C GLU A 87 24.02 26.82 3.65
N LYS A 88 23.88 25.83 2.76
CA LYS A 88 22.73 24.89 2.75
C LYS A 88 23.19 23.43 2.78
N VAL A 89 22.58 22.66 3.66
CA VAL A 89 22.75 21.21 3.77
C VAL A 89 21.50 20.50 3.24
N TYR A 90 21.71 19.58 2.32
CA TYR A 90 20.64 18.79 1.72
C TYR A 90 20.61 17.41 2.38
N ILE A 91 19.51 17.10 3.02
CA ILE A 91 19.30 15.83 3.70
C ILE A 91 18.15 15.04 3.07
N ALA A 92 18.26 13.73 3.12
CA ALA A 92 17.16 12.81 2.84
C ALA A 92 16.71 12.19 4.17
N ASP A 93 15.55 12.62 4.63
CA ASP A 93 14.92 12.17 5.87
C ASP A 93 13.93 11.05 5.53
N PRO A 94 14.07 9.84 6.11
CA PRO A 94 13.09 8.76 5.92
C PRO A 94 11.64 9.15 6.19
N ALA A 95 11.41 10.08 7.14
CA ALA A 95 10.08 10.52 7.52
C ALA A 95 9.52 11.66 6.69
N LYS A 96 10.41 12.56 6.18
CA LYS A 96 10.01 13.82 5.55
C LYS A 96 10.40 13.93 4.08
N GLY A 97 11.26 13.02 3.57
CA GLY A 97 11.79 13.07 2.21
C GLY A 97 13.01 13.98 2.07
N LYS A 98 13.25 14.52 0.86
CA LYS A 98 14.39 15.40 0.60
C LYS A 98 14.09 16.82 1.08
N ILE A 99 14.92 17.33 1.99
CA ILE A 99 14.80 18.65 2.61
C ILE A 99 16.14 19.37 2.56
N SER A 100 16.13 20.67 2.51
CA SER A 100 17.32 21.50 2.67
C SER A 100 17.20 22.37 3.91
N TYR A 101 18.24 22.40 4.72
CA TYR A 101 18.33 23.25 5.91
C TYR A 101 19.42 24.31 5.73
N PRO A 102 19.20 25.54 6.25
CA PRO A 102 20.28 26.51 6.45
C PRO A 102 21.32 25.91 7.43
N LYS A 103 22.58 26.31 7.28
CA LYS A 103 23.68 25.81 8.13
C LYS A 103 23.40 25.95 9.62
N GLU A 104 22.91 27.10 10.08
CA GLU A 104 22.64 27.35 11.49
C GLU A 104 21.60 26.38 12.07
N GLU A 105 20.49 26.17 11.35
CA GLU A 105 19.44 25.25 11.76
C GLU A 105 19.93 23.80 11.72
N PHE A 106 20.74 23.44 10.73
CA PHE A 106 21.36 22.12 10.64
C PHE A 106 22.27 21.85 11.84
N LEU A 107 23.16 22.80 12.17
CA LEU A 107 24.10 22.66 13.30
C LEU A 107 23.38 22.55 14.63
N LYS A 108 22.30 23.30 14.84
CA LYS A 108 21.47 23.23 16.05
C LYS A 108 20.90 21.84 16.28
N ASN A 109 20.54 21.11 15.24
CA ASN A 109 19.92 19.80 15.33
C ASN A 109 20.92 18.63 15.26
N TRP A 110 22.15 18.87 14.79
CA TRP A 110 23.16 17.82 14.60
C TRP A 110 24.26 17.84 15.66
N LEU A 111 24.75 19.02 16.07
CA LEU A 111 25.86 19.15 17.03
C LEU A 111 25.36 18.94 18.47
N ASN A 112 25.64 17.76 19.02
CA ASN A 112 25.10 17.34 20.33
C ASN A 112 26.15 16.94 21.33
N ALA A 113 27.42 16.89 20.94
CA ALA A 113 28.54 16.54 21.82
C ALA A 113 29.59 17.64 21.81
N SER A 114 30.34 17.79 22.92
CA SER A 114 31.55 18.61 22.99
C SER A 114 32.74 17.68 23.11
N SER A 115 33.72 17.81 22.23
CA SER A 115 35.00 17.12 22.30
C SER A 115 36.10 18.15 22.15
N ASN A 116 37.05 18.18 23.09
CA ASN A 116 38.15 19.15 23.12
C ASN A 116 37.74 20.63 22.96
N GLY A 117 36.61 21.03 23.59
CA GLY A 117 36.09 22.40 23.50
C GLY A 117 35.37 22.77 22.22
N GLN A 118 35.30 21.85 21.22
CA GLN A 118 34.57 22.05 19.98
C GLN A 118 33.27 21.25 19.97
N ARG A 119 32.21 21.83 19.39
CA ARG A 119 30.94 21.12 19.18
C ARG A 119 31.08 20.14 18.04
N THR A 120 30.75 18.89 18.31
CA THR A 120 30.81 17.77 17.35
C THR A 120 29.46 17.08 17.19
N GLY A 121 29.22 16.50 16.01
CA GLY A 121 28.06 15.67 15.72
C GLY A 121 28.50 14.27 15.28
N VAL A 122 27.65 13.27 15.52
CA VAL A 122 27.91 11.87 15.16
C VAL A 122 27.51 11.63 13.71
N ALA A 123 28.41 10.99 12.94
CA ALA A 123 28.18 10.58 11.56
C ALA A 123 28.73 9.16 11.31
N LEU A 124 28.07 8.43 10.41
CA LEU A 124 28.53 7.18 9.84
C LEU A 124 28.90 7.43 8.38
N LEU A 125 30.17 7.27 8.07
CA LEU A 125 30.77 7.47 6.76
C LEU A 125 30.83 6.14 6.02
N PHE A 126 30.66 6.16 4.69
CA PHE A 126 30.63 4.98 3.87
C PHE A 126 31.72 5.06 2.79
N TYR A 127 32.47 3.98 2.64
CA TYR A 127 33.45 3.79 1.59
C TYR A 127 33.10 2.53 0.79
N ILE A 128 33.12 2.63 -0.52
CA ILE A 128 32.79 1.51 -1.39
C ILE A 128 34.02 0.59 -1.45
N SER A 129 33.79 -0.71 -1.20
CA SER A 129 34.82 -1.72 -1.46
C SER A 129 34.51 -2.47 -2.76
N PRO A 130 35.50 -3.12 -3.40
CA PRO A 130 35.25 -3.94 -4.59
C PRO A 130 34.19 -5.02 -4.35
N SER A 131 34.19 -5.64 -3.17
CA SER A 131 33.22 -6.67 -2.77
C SER A 131 31.76 -6.19 -2.79
N PHE A 132 31.51 -4.88 -2.64
CA PHE A 132 30.16 -4.32 -2.76
C PHE A 132 29.53 -4.54 -4.15
N TYR A 133 30.34 -4.55 -5.19
CA TYR A 133 29.87 -4.81 -6.56
C TYR A 133 29.84 -6.30 -6.92
N GLU A 134 30.49 -7.17 -6.16
CA GLU A 134 30.46 -8.62 -6.33
C GLU A 134 29.19 -9.24 -5.73
N ILE A 135 28.67 -8.66 -4.65
CA ILE A 135 27.43 -9.13 -4.01
C ILE A 135 26.27 -8.77 -4.91
N GLU A 136 25.54 -9.78 -5.39
CA GLU A 136 24.32 -9.53 -6.18
C GLU A 136 23.28 -8.78 -5.36
N GLY A 137 22.90 -7.59 -5.86
CA GLY A 137 21.78 -6.86 -5.28
C GLY A 137 20.47 -7.63 -5.46
N GLU A 138 19.66 -7.65 -4.43
CA GLU A 138 18.33 -8.23 -4.51
C GLU A 138 17.48 -7.42 -5.51
N LYS A 139 17.18 -8.03 -6.65
CA LYS A 139 16.09 -7.57 -7.50
C LYS A 139 14.82 -7.84 -6.72
N GLY A 140 14.20 -6.80 -6.15
CA GLY A 140 12.94 -6.95 -5.43
C GLY A 140 12.01 -7.82 -6.28
N ASN A 141 11.60 -8.95 -5.74
CA ASN A 141 10.67 -9.85 -6.39
C ASN A 141 9.38 -9.04 -6.58
N ARG A 142 9.18 -8.52 -7.79
CA ARG A 142 7.91 -7.88 -8.12
C ARG A 142 6.89 -8.99 -8.12
N LEU A 143 6.06 -9.02 -7.08
CA LEU A 143 4.90 -9.90 -7.08
C LEU A 143 4.20 -9.78 -8.43
N SER A 144 4.24 -10.86 -9.16
CA SER A 144 3.52 -10.97 -10.42
C SER A 144 2.03 -11.01 -10.11
N PHE A 145 1.23 -10.23 -10.83
CA PHE A 145 -0.22 -10.37 -10.84
C PHE A 145 -0.67 -11.84 -11.03
N GLY A 146 0.22 -12.71 -11.54
CA GLY A 146 -0.02 -14.14 -11.67
C GLY A 146 -0.42 -14.84 -10.36
N ILE A 147 0.08 -14.40 -9.21
CA ILE A 147 -0.32 -14.95 -7.91
C ILE A 147 -1.79 -14.62 -7.61
N LEU A 148 -2.24 -13.43 -7.99
CA LEU A 148 -3.63 -13.01 -7.79
C LEU A 148 -4.61 -13.81 -8.65
N PHE A 149 -4.22 -14.13 -9.89
CA PHE A 149 -5.04 -14.98 -10.76
C PHE A 149 -5.27 -16.38 -10.21
N ARG A 150 -4.34 -16.90 -9.40
CA ARG A 150 -4.47 -18.20 -8.72
C ARG A 150 -5.70 -18.29 -7.83
N TYR A 151 -6.12 -17.18 -7.21
CA TYR A 151 -7.32 -17.13 -6.37
C TYR A 151 -8.61 -17.01 -7.17
N ILE A 152 -8.55 -16.57 -8.43
CA ILE A 152 -9.72 -16.41 -9.30
C ILE A 152 -9.99 -17.66 -10.12
N LEU A 153 -8.94 -18.35 -10.60
CA LEU A 153 -9.04 -19.52 -11.48
C LEU A 153 -9.97 -20.64 -11.01
N PRO A 154 -10.06 -20.98 -9.69
CA PRO A 154 -11.01 -21.99 -9.22
C PRO A 154 -12.48 -21.66 -9.51
N TYR A 155 -12.81 -20.38 -9.73
CA TYR A 155 -14.17 -19.89 -9.94
C TYR A 155 -14.52 -19.64 -11.42
N LYS A 156 -13.82 -20.29 -12.35
CA LYS A 156 -14.01 -20.13 -13.82
C LYS A 156 -15.46 -20.24 -14.28
N ASN A 157 -16.26 -21.14 -13.67
CA ASN A 157 -17.67 -21.31 -14.03
C ASN A 157 -18.52 -20.08 -13.62
N LEU A 158 -18.26 -19.51 -12.45
CA LEU A 158 -18.92 -18.29 -11.98
C LEU A 158 -18.48 -17.08 -12.83
N LEU A 159 -17.21 -17.02 -13.24
CA LEU A 159 -16.71 -16.01 -14.18
C LEU A 159 -17.40 -16.11 -15.54
N PHE A 160 -17.61 -17.31 -16.05
CA PHE A 160 -18.32 -17.53 -17.30
C PHE A 160 -19.79 -17.06 -17.20
N GLN A 161 -20.51 -17.45 -16.14
CA GLN A 161 -21.88 -16.99 -15.89
C GLN A 161 -21.97 -15.47 -15.77
N LEU A 162 -21.01 -14.89 -15.06
CA LEU A 162 -20.88 -13.45 -14.92
C LEU A 162 -20.66 -12.78 -16.28
N SER A 163 -19.75 -13.30 -17.13
CA SER A 163 -19.49 -12.80 -18.48
C SER A 163 -20.73 -12.89 -19.36
N LEU A 164 -21.48 -13.99 -19.29
CA LEU A 164 -22.72 -14.17 -20.05
C LEU A 164 -23.81 -13.18 -19.61
N GLY A 165 -23.98 -13.00 -18.29
CA GLY A 165 -24.90 -12.01 -17.74
C GLY A 165 -24.58 -10.58 -18.17
N LEU A 166 -23.30 -10.28 -18.32
CA LEU A 166 -22.84 -8.95 -18.69
C LEU A 166 -22.98 -8.69 -20.18
N LEU A 167 -22.74 -9.69 -21.04
CA LEU A 167 -23.08 -9.59 -22.46
C LEU A 167 -24.59 -9.37 -22.65
N ALA A 168 -25.43 -10.14 -21.94
CA ALA A 168 -26.87 -9.95 -21.97
C ALA A 168 -27.27 -8.54 -21.50
N GLY A 169 -26.73 -8.06 -20.38
CA GLY A 169 -26.99 -6.70 -19.88
C GLY A 169 -26.55 -5.61 -20.86
N SER A 170 -25.40 -5.77 -21.52
CA SER A 170 -24.89 -4.81 -22.50
C SER A 170 -25.77 -4.78 -23.76
N ILE A 171 -26.24 -5.94 -24.22
CA ILE A 171 -27.17 -6.02 -25.39
C ILE A 171 -28.49 -5.32 -25.04
N LEU A 172 -29.08 -5.62 -23.88
CA LEU A 172 -30.29 -4.96 -23.42
C LEU A 172 -30.11 -3.44 -23.34
N GLN A 173 -28.96 -2.98 -22.82
CA GLN A 173 -28.65 -1.58 -22.70
C GLN A 173 -28.44 -0.87 -24.04
N LEU A 174 -27.92 -1.58 -25.05
CA LEU A 174 -27.69 -1.07 -26.40
C LEU A 174 -28.98 -0.73 -27.12
N ILE A 175 -30.08 -1.41 -26.80
CA ILE A 175 -31.39 -1.19 -27.45
C ILE A 175 -32.02 0.15 -27.02
N PHE A 176 -31.75 0.64 -25.83
CA PHE A 176 -32.36 1.84 -25.25
C PHE A 176 -32.23 3.11 -26.12
N PRO A 177 -31.04 3.48 -26.65
CA PRO A 177 -30.88 4.67 -27.47
C PRO A 177 -31.78 4.63 -28.70
N PHE A 178 -31.89 3.47 -29.36
CA PHE A 178 -32.72 3.29 -30.57
C PHE A 178 -34.21 3.41 -30.25
N LEU A 179 -34.66 2.86 -29.11
CA LEU A 179 -36.05 3.04 -28.69
C LEU A 179 -36.35 4.51 -28.34
N THR A 180 -35.40 5.21 -27.70
CA THR A 180 -35.56 6.65 -27.41
C THR A 180 -35.63 7.46 -28.67
N GLN A 181 -34.83 7.15 -29.68
CA GLN A 181 -34.90 7.76 -31.01
C GLN A 181 -36.27 7.48 -31.67
N ALA A 182 -36.72 6.22 -31.67
CA ALA A 182 -37.96 5.84 -32.28
C ALA A 182 -39.22 6.52 -31.69
N VAL A 183 -39.21 6.75 -30.35
CA VAL A 183 -40.31 7.53 -29.72
C VAL A 183 -40.44 8.89 -30.35
N VAL A 184 -39.33 9.58 -30.65
CA VAL A 184 -39.35 10.95 -31.14
C VAL A 184 -39.58 10.97 -32.65
N ASP A 185 -38.81 10.20 -33.42
CA ASP A 185 -38.79 10.27 -34.88
C ASP A 185 -40.02 9.60 -35.53
N ILE A 186 -40.63 8.62 -34.84
CA ILE A 186 -41.81 7.91 -35.36
C ILE A 186 -43.06 8.28 -34.54
N GLY A 187 -42.98 8.11 -33.19
CA GLY A 187 -44.16 8.30 -32.34
C GLY A 187 -44.63 9.74 -32.29
N ILE A 188 -43.74 10.70 -32.02
CA ILE A 188 -44.11 12.11 -31.84
C ILE A 188 -44.32 12.76 -33.21
N GLN A 189 -43.43 12.56 -34.18
CA GLN A 189 -43.57 13.18 -35.52
C GLN A 189 -44.82 12.72 -36.27
N ASN A 190 -45.19 11.44 -36.13
CA ASN A 190 -46.42 10.90 -36.77
C ASN A 190 -47.64 11.00 -35.87
N GLN A 191 -47.55 11.55 -34.65
CA GLN A 191 -48.63 11.65 -33.65
C GLN A 191 -49.26 10.29 -33.31
N ASP A 192 -48.47 9.19 -33.38
CA ASP A 192 -48.93 7.81 -33.15
C ASP A 192 -48.77 7.44 -31.67
N ILE A 193 -49.84 7.65 -30.89
CA ILE A 193 -49.89 7.35 -29.47
C ILE A 193 -49.78 5.84 -29.22
N ASN A 194 -50.33 5.00 -30.08
CA ASN A 194 -50.28 3.54 -29.93
C ASN A 194 -48.84 3.02 -30.05
N PHE A 195 -48.08 3.56 -31.00
CA PHE A 195 -46.66 3.26 -31.12
C PHE A 195 -45.86 3.66 -29.87
N ILE A 196 -46.18 4.82 -29.29
CA ILE A 196 -45.54 5.28 -28.03
C ILE A 196 -45.82 4.31 -26.87
N TYR A 197 -47.06 3.79 -26.73
CA TYR A 197 -47.38 2.77 -25.73
C TYR A 197 -46.61 1.47 -25.92
N ILE A 198 -46.43 1.01 -27.17
CA ILE A 198 -45.64 -0.20 -27.47
C ILE A 198 -44.20 -0.01 -27.08
N ILE A 199 -43.58 1.14 -27.40
CA ILE A 199 -42.20 1.45 -26.98
C ILE A 199 -42.08 1.57 -25.47
N LEU A 200 -43.02 2.18 -24.78
CA LEU A 200 -43.05 2.26 -23.31
C LEU A 200 -43.02 0.85 -22.70
N LEU A 201 -43.86 -0.06 -23.21
CA LEU A 201 -43.89 -1.44 -22.74
C LEU A 201 -42.55 -2.15 -23.00
N ALA A 202 -41.95 -1.95 -24.19
CA ALA A 202 -40.66 -2.49 -24.55
C ALA A 202 -39.54 -1.97 -23.60
N GLN A 203 -39.51 -0.66 -23.32
CA GLN A 203 -38.55 -0.08 -22.39
C GLN A 203 -38.72 -0.62 -20.95
N LEU A 204 -39.97 -0.80 -20.46
CA LEU A 204 -40.24 -1.41 -19.17
C LEU A 204 -39.76 -2.86 -19.11
N MET A 205 -40.00 -3.67 -20.14
CA MET A 205 -39.51 -5.06 -20.21
C MET A 205 -37.99 -5.13 -20.22
N LEU A 206 -37.33 -4.27 -20.98
CA LEU A 206 -35.87 -4.16 -20.99
C LEU A 206 -35.32 -3.73 -19.63
N PHE A 207 -35.96 -2.76 -18.95
CA PHE A 207 -35.57 -2.31 -17.61
C PHE A 207 -35.70 -3.45 -16.59
N ILE A 208 -36.81 -4.19 -16.59
CA ILE A 208 -36.98 -5.36 -15.68
C ILE A 208 -35.94 -6.42 -15.98
N GLY A 209 -35.71 -6.75 -17.26
CA GLY A 209 -34.71 -7.73 -17.67
C GLY A 209 -33.31 -7.33 -17.23
N ARG A 210 -32.92 -6.06 -17.43
CA ARG A 210 -31.63 -5.52 -16.97
C ARG A 210 -31.48 -5.59 -15.47
N THR A 211 -32.53 -5.21 -14.72
CA THR A 211 -32.53 -5.25 -13.25
C THR A 211 -32.36 -6.69 -12.76
N GLY A 212 -33.02 -7.66 -13.38
CA GLY A 212 -32.85 -9.08 -13.07
C GLY A 212 -31.40 -9.57 -13.29
N VAL A 213 -30.80 -9.20 -14.42
CA VAL A 213 -29.40 -9.51 -14.70
C VAL A 213 -28.48 -8.89 -13.65
N GLU A 214 -28.72 -7.64 -13.22
CA GLU A 214 -27.93 -6.95 -12.21
C GLU A 214 -28.04 -7.61 -10.82
N PHE A 215 -29.22 -8.10 -10.44
CA PHE A 215 -29.38 -8.87 -9.20
C PHE A 215 -28.58 -10.17 -9.24
N ILE A 216 -28.69 -10.95 -10.31
CA ILE A 216 -27.92 -12.19 -10.46
C ILE A 216 -26.42 -11.91 -10.41
N ARG A 217 -25.96 -10.87 -11.09
CA ARG A 217 -24.57 -10.42 -11.07
C ARG A 217 -24.10 -10.11 -9.66
N SER A 218 -24.87 -9.35 -8.90
CA SER A 218 -24.52 -8.95 -7.54
C SER A 218 -24.38 -10.15 -6.60
N TRP A 219 -25.26 -11.15 -6.74
CA TRP A 219 -25.17 -12.40 -5.99
C TRP A 219 -23.91 -13.21 -6.34
N ILE A 220 -23.58 -13.35 -7.62
CA ILE A 220 -22.38 -14.06 -8.08
C ILE A 220 -21.12 -13.34 -7.55
N LEU A 221 -21.08 -12.01 -7.66
CA LEU A 221 -19.95 -11.21 -7.18
C LEU A 221 -19.77 -11.34 -5.66
N LEU A 222 -20.86 -11.27 -4.89
CA LEU A 222 -20.81 -11.43 -3.44
C LEU A 222 -20.26 -12.81 -3.06
N HIS A 223 -20.79 -13.86 -3.68
CA HIS A 223 -20.36 -15.24 -3.38
C HIS A 223 -18.88 -15.45 -3.70
N MET A 224 -18.42 -14.99 -4.86
CA MET A 224 -17.03 -15.11 -5.26
C MET A 224 -16.10 -14.26 -4.39
N SER A 225 -16.50 -13.02 -4.10
CA SER A 225 -15.76 -12.07 -3.28
C SER A 225 -15.54 -12.61 -1.86
N THR A 226 -16.59 -13.14 -1.22
CA THR A 226 -16.49 -13.69 0.13
C THR A 226 -15.56 -14.90 0.19
N ARG A 227 -15.66 -15.82 -0.77
CA ARG A 227 -14.80 -17.02 -0.82
C ARG A 227 -13.33 -16.66 -1.06
N ILE A 228 -13.06 -15.73 -1.98
CA ILE A 228 -11.70 -15.25 -2.24
C ILE A 228 -11.12 -14.58 -0.98
N ASN A 229 -11.91 -13.76 -0.28
CA ASN A 229 -11.47 -13.12 0.96
C ASN A 229 -11.09 -14.13 2.05
N ILE A 230 -11.96 -15.12 2.27
CA ILE A 230 -11.69 -16.19 3.24
C ILE A 230 -10.39 -16.92 2.87
N SER A 231 -10.20 -17.26 1.59
CA SER A 231 -8.99 -17.97 1.13
C SER A 231 -7.72 -17.15 1.37
N ILE A 232 -7.70 -15.87 0.95
CA ILE A 232 -6.53 -14.99 1.13
C ILE A 232 -6.22 -14.76 2.60
N LEU A 233 -7.25 -14.52 3.44
CA LEU A 233 -7.07 -14.29 4.87
C LEU A 233 -6.61 -15.55 5.58
N SER A 234 -7.15 -16.73 5.21
CA SER A 234 -6.74 -18.03 5.74
C SER A 234 -5.27 -18.31 5.42
N ASP A 235 -4.84 -18.12 4.17
CA ASP A 235 -3.46 -18.31 3.75
C ASP A 235 -2.49 -17.38 4.52
N PHE A 236 -2.92 -16.14 4.75
CA PHE A 236 -2.15 -15.19 5.55
C PHE A 236 -2.02 -15.63 7.01
N LEU A 237 -3.12 -16.08 7.64
CA LEU A 237 -3.11 -16.57 9.02
C LEU A 237 -2.27 -17.84 9.15
N ILE A 238 -2.39 -18.78 8.19
CA ILE A 238 -1.54 -19.98 8.16
C ILE A 238 -0.07 -19.59 8.06
N LYS A 239 0.26 -18.63 7.19
CA LYS A 239 1.63 -18.15 7.08
C LYS A 239 2.10 -17.48 8.36
N LEU A 240 1.26 -16.65 8.99
CA LEU A 240 1.58 -15.97 10.24
C LEU A 240 1.90 -16.97 11.36
N MET A 241 1.10 -18.06 11.47
CA MET A 241 1.32 -19.13 12.47
C MET A 241 2.59 -19.94 12.23
N LYS A 242 3.12 -19.94 11.01
CA LYS A 242 4.38 -20.62 10.65
C LYS A 242 5.62 -19.75 10.81
N LEU A 243 5.46 -18.49 11.22
CA LEU A 243 6.61 -17.58 11.39
C LEU A 243 7.28 -17.78 12.75
N PRO A 244 8.61 -17.61 12.82
CA PRO A 244 9.37 -17.80 14.06
C PRO A 244 9.07 -16.71 15.09
N MET A 245 9.21 -17.05 16.38
CA MET A 245 8.95 -16.13 17.51
C MET A 245 9.64 -14.76 17.40
N PRO A 246 10.89 -14.61 16.93
CA PRO A 246 11.54 -13.32 16.79
C PRO A 246 10.79 -12.33 15.87
N PHE A 247 9.97 -12.82 14.93
CA PHE A 247 9.13 -11.96 14.11
C PHE A 247 8.11 -11.19 14.97
N PHE A 248 7.46 -11.85 15.92
CA PHE A 248 6.46 -11.25 16.80
C PHE A 248 7.08 -10.35 17.86
N ASP A 249 8.32 -10.60 18.26
CA ASP A 249 9.07 -9.74 19.19
C ASP A 249 9.42 -8.37 18.56
N THR A 250 9.57 -8.31 17.23
CA THR A 250 9.95 -7.09 16.50
C THR A 250 8.78 -6.30 15.92
N LYS A 251 7.62 -6.95 15.68
CA LYS A 251 6.45 -6.31 15.04
C LYS A 251 5.41 -5.85 16.04
N MET A 252 4.81 -4.69 15.77
CA MET A 252 3.66 -4.22 16.54
C MET A 252 2.38 -4.94 16.11
N VAL A 253 1.50 -5.25 17.04
CA VAL A 253 0.19 -5.87 16.76
C VAL A 253 -0.63 -5.03 15.76
N GLY A 254 -0.59 -3.69 15.89
CA GLY A 254 -1.29 -2.80 14.96
C GLY A 254 -0.76 -2.86 13.52
N ASP A 255 0.53 -3.16 13.30
CA ASP A 255 1.07 -3.38 11.95
C ASP A 255 0.47 -4.64 11.31
N ILE A 256 0.36 -5.73 12.09
CA ILE A 256 -0.26 -6.98 11.64
C ILE A 256 -1.75 -6.77 11.35
N MET A 257 -2.48 -6.08 12.24
CA MET A 257 -3.90 -5.75 12.05
C MET A 257 -4.13 -4.87 10.82
N GLN A 258 -3.26 -3.90 10.57
CA GLN A 258 -3.33 -3.05 9.38
C GLN A 258 -3.11 -3.86 8.10
N ARG A 259 -2.17 -4.81 8.11
CA ARG A 259 -1.93 -5.74 7.00
C ARG A 259 -3.12 -6.67 6.76
N MET A 260 -3.79 -7.12 7.81
CA MET A 260 -5.07 -7.83 7.66
C MET A 260 -6.13 -6.97 6.97
N GLY A 261 -6.18 -5.67 7.26
CA GLY A 261 -7.05 -4.72 6.55
C GLY A 261 -6.70 -4.54 5.07
N ASP A 262 -5.42 -4.68 4.70
CA ASP A 262 -4.97 -4.58 3.30
C ASP A 262 -5.50 -5.72 2.41
N HIS A 263 -5.89 -6.88 2.99
CA HIS A 263 -6.54 -7.97 2.23
C HIS A 263 -7.84 -7.54 1.56
N SER A 264 -8.62 -6.70 2.22
CA SER A 264 -9.87 -6.19 1.67
C SER A 264 -9.66 -5.34 0.40
N ARG A 265 -8.55 -4.63 0.30
CA ARG A 265 -8.17 -3.86 -0.89
C ARG A 265 -7.84 -4.78 -2.06
N ILE A 266 -7.07 -5.84 -1.81
CA ILE A 266 -6.72 -6.85 -2.82
C ILE A 266 -7.97 -7.59 -3.27
N GLN A 267 -8.81 -8.04 -2.34
CA GLN A 267 -10.07 -8.69 -2.64
C GLN A 267 -10.96 -7.80 -3.53
N ASN A 268 -11.16 -6.55 -3.13
CA ASN A 268 -12.00 -5.60 -3.86
C ASN A 268 -11.48 -5.35 -5.28
N PHE A 269 -10.15 -5.24 -5.42
CA PHE A 269 -9.50 -5.17 -6.74
C PHE A 269 -9.78 -6.41 -7.58
N LEU A 270 -9.58 -7.63 -7.02
CA LEU A 270 -9.71 -8.89 -7.75
C LEU A 270 -11.15 -9.18 -8.19
N THR A 271 -12.14 -8.86 -7.35
CA THR A 271 -13.53 -9.27 -7.57
C THR A 271 -14.39 -8.14 -8.13
N SER A 272 -14.55 -7.07 -7.39
CA SER A 272 -15.46 -5.99 -7.78
C SER A 272 -14.87 -5.12 -8.88
N GLN A 273 -13.68 -4.57 -8.64
CA GLN A 273 -13.12 -3.55 -9.51
C GLN A 273 -12.65 -4.09 -10.86
N SER A 274 -11.91 -5.21 -10.89
CA SER A 274 -11.39 -5.79 -12.13
C SER A 274 -12.52 -6.26 -13.06
N LEU A 275 -13.51 -6.94 -12.50
CA LEU A 275 -14.63 -7.44 -13.27
C LEU A 275 -15.52 -6.30 -13.77
N SER A 276 -15.87 -5.34 -12.92
CA SER A 276 -16.65 -4.17 -13.33
C SER A 276 -15.94 -3.36 -14.40
N THR A 277 -14.62 -3.24 -14.33
CA THR A 277 -13.83 -2.51 -15.33
C THR A 277 -13.78 -3.24 -16.67
N LEU A 278 -13.63 -4.57 -16.67
CA LEU A 278 -13.71 -5.36 -17.90
C LEU A 278 -15.01 -5.11 -18.66
N PHE A 279 -16.11 -5.01 -17.92
CA PHE A 279 -17.43 -4.68 -18.48
C PHE A 279 -17.54 -3.29 -19.02
N SER A 280 -17.06 -2.35 -18.21
CA SER A 280 -17.09 -0.96 -18.59
C SER A 280 -16.24 -0.73 -19.83
N PHE A 281 -15.14 -1.46 -19.96
CA PHE A 281 -14.33 -1.43 -21.18
C PHE A 281 -15.10 -1.98 -22.39
N PHE A 282 -15.80 -3.10 -22.22
CA PHE A 282 -16.65 -3.65 -23.30
C PHE A 282 -17.76 -2.68 -23.68
N ASN A 283 -18.49 -2.13 -22.70
CA ASN A 283 -19.52 -1.13 -22.95
C ASN A 283 -18.94 0.15 -23.60
N LEU A 284 -17.76 0.59 -23.16
CA LEU A 284 -17.07 1.72 -23.78
C LEU A 284 -16.82 1.48 -25.25
N LEU A 285 -16.32 0.29 -25.64
CA LEU A 285 -16.09 -0.05 -27.05
C LEU A 285 -17.40 -0.07 -27.85
N VAL A 286 -18.43 -0.75 -27.35
CA VAL A 286 -19.71 -0.88 -28.04
C VAL A 286 -20.38 0.49 -28.23
N PHE A 287 -20.53 1.27 -27.15
CA PHE A 287 -21.18 2.58 -27.26
C PHE A 287 -20.32 3.61 -28.00
N SER A 288 -18.99 3.49 -27.99
CA SER A 288 -18.10 4.32 -28.81
C SER A 288 -18.29 4.04 -30.30
N PHE A 289 -18.43 2.76 -30.66
CA PHE A 289 -18.73 2.38 -32.05
C PHE A 289 -20.09 2.93 -32.51
N VAL A 290 -21.13 2.80 -31.67
CA VAL A 290 -22.46 3.35 -31.97
C VAL A 290 -22.42 4.87 -32.08
N LEU A 291 -21.68 5.56 -31.19
CA LEU A 291 -21.51 7.01 -31.26
C LEU A 291 -20.81 7.45 -32.55
N ALA A 292 -19.78 6.72 -32.97
CA ALA A 292 -19.07 6.97 -34.22
C ALA A 292 -19.99 6.77 -35.44
N TYR A 293 -20.89 5.77 -35.40
CA TYR A 293 -21.90 5.53 -36.44
C TYR A 293 -22.92 6.67 -36.54
N TYR A 294 -23.37 7.22 -35.40
CA TYR A 294 -24.29 8.37 -35.41
C TYR A 294 -23.63 9.66 -35.94
N HIS A 295 -22.42 10.00 -35.42
CA HIS A 295 -21.75 11.22 -35.86
C HIS A 295 -20.25 11.21 -35.53
N MET A 296 -19.40 11.12 -36.55
CA MET A 296 -17.95 10.97 -36.37
C MET A 296 -17.27 12.15 -35.63
N MET A 297 -17.72 13.39 -35.86
CA MET A 297 -17.18 14.56 -35.19
C MET A 297 -17.47 14.53 -33.67
N ILE A 298 -18.68 14.10 -33.27
CA ILE A 298 -19.05 13.96 -31.86
C ILE A 298 -18.19 12.89 -31.19
N PHE A 299 -17.95 11.77 -31.87
CA PHE A 299 -17.07 10.72 -31.41
C PHE A 299 -15.64 11.22 -31.19
N THR A 300 -15.07 11.99 -32.10
CA THR A 300 -13.70 12.54 -31.95
C THR A 300 -13.59 13.51 -30.78
N VAL A 301 -14.58 14.36 -30.56
CA VAL A 301 -14.65 15.26 -29.39
C VAL A 301 -14.76 14.47 -28.10
N PHE A 302 -15.60 13.43 -28.06
CA PHE A 302 -15.71 12.54 -26.92
C PHE A 302 -14.37 11.85 -26.59
N LEU A 303 -13.68 11.32 -27.61
CA LEU A 303 -12.38 10.64 -27.45
C LEU A 303 -11.31 11.57 -26.93
N ALA A 304 -11.20 12.78 -27.53
CA ALA A 304 -10.22 13.79 -27.11
C ALA A 304 -10.43 14.24 -25.67
N ALA A 305 -11.67 14.56 -25.29
CA ALA A 305 -12.00 14.98 -23.93
C ALA A 305 -11.83 13.85 -22.92
N SER A 306 -12.18 12.62 -23.26
CA SER A 306 -11.99 11.44 -22.40
C SER A 306 -10.49 11.14 -22.19
N THR A 307 -9.67 11.32 -23.22
CA THR A 307 -8.21 11.19 -23.10
C THR A 307 -7.63 12.28 -22.18
N LEU A 308 -8.07 13.52 -22.33
CA LEU A 308 -7.68 14.64 -21.45
C LEU A 308 -8.07 14.37 -19.99
N TYR A 309 -9.26 13.83 -19.76
CA TYR A 309 -9.76 13.42 -18.46
C TYR A 309 -8.86 12.35 -17.81
N VAL A 310 -8.47 11.31 -18.55
CA VAL A 310 -7.57 10.26 -18.05
C VAL A 310 -6.20 10.84 -17.73
N ILE A 311 -5.62 11.67 -18.60
CA ILE A 311 -4.33 12.35 -18.37
C ILE A 311 -4.40 13.16 -17.07
N TRP A 312 -5.46 13.94 -16.89
CA TRP A 312 -5.67 14.73 -15.67
C TRP A 312 -5.59 13.88 -14.40
N ILE A 313 -6.29 12.75 -14.38
CA ILE A 313 -6.29 11.87 -13.21
C ILE A 313 -4.91 11.24 -12.94
N VAL A 314 -4.21 10.81 -14.00
CA VAL A 314 -2.89 10.16 -13.89
C VAL A 314 -1.85 11.09 -13.25
N LEU A 315 -1.93 12.40 -13.46
CA LEU A 315 -1.03 13.39 -12.87
C LEU A 315 -1.04 13.36 -11.33
N PHE A 316 -2.16 13.00 -10.70
CA PHE A 316 -2.30 12.95 -9.25
C PHE A 316 -1.85 11.63 -8.61
N LEU A 317 -1.65 10.56 -9.38
CA LEU A 317 -1.35 9.22 -8.83
C LEU A 317 -0.07 9.20 -7.97
N LYS A 318 0.96 9.95 -8.37
CA LYS A 318 2.23 10.01 -7.61
C LYS A 318 2.04 10.63 -6.24
N GLN A 319 1.31 11.75 -6.16
CA GLN A 319 1.04 12.44 -4.89
C GLN A 319 0.15 11.60 -3.97
N ARG A 320 -0.85 10.92 -4.55
CA ARG A 320 -1.72 9.99 -3.83
C ARG A 320 -0.94 8.84 -3.19
N LYS A 321 -0.03 8.22 -3.94
CA LYS A 321 0.84 7.14 -3.43
C LYS A 321 1.67 7.61 -2.23
N GLU A 322 2.26 8.81 -2.30
CA GLU A 322 3.07 9.35 -1.21
C GLU A 322 2.24 9.62 0.05
N LEU A 323 1.02 10.17 -0.11
CA LEU A 323 0.10 10.40 1.01
C LEU A 323 -0.37 9.09 1.65
N ASP A 324 -0.66 8.06 0.86
CA ASP A 324 -1.09 6.75 1.38
C ASP A 324 0.01 6.07 2.20
N HIS A 325 1.26 6.10 1.75
CA HIS A 325 2.39 5.58 2.53
C HIS A 325 2.55 6.28 3.88
N ARG A 326 2.42 7.61 3.92
CA ARG A 326 2.52 8.38 5.18
C ARG A 326 1.35 8.09 6.11
N ARG A 327 0.13 8.02 5.57
CA ARG A 327 -1.08 7.69 6.32
C ARG A 327 -0.99 6.30 6.95
N PHE A 328 -0.46 5.32 6.23
CA PHE A 328 -0.33 3.95 6.73
C PHE A 328 0.48 3.89 8.04
N GLY A 329 1.65 4.52 8.11
CA GLY A 329 2.46 4.52 9.33
C GLY A 329 1.76 5.13 10.53
N ILE A 330 1.01 6.24 10.33
CA ILE A 330 0.27 6.87 11.42
C ILE A 330 -0.95 6.03 11.82
N SER A 331 -1.63 5.40 10.86
CA SER A 331 -2.78 4.52 11.10
C SER A 331 -2.37 3.27 11.89
N SER A 332 -1.22 2.66 11.54
CA SER A 332 -0.65 1.52 12.27
C SER A 332 -0.33 1.87 13.72
N ASN A 333 0.31 3.03 13.94
CA ASN A 333 0.59 3.52 15.30
C ASN A 333 -0.70 3.79 16.09
N ASN A 334 -1.70 4.39 15.46
CA ASN A 334 -3.00 4.62 16.09
C ASN A 334 -3.65 3.30 16.51
N GLN A 335 -3.67 2.31 15.65
CA GLN A 335 -4.22 0.98 15.94
C GLN A 335 -3.48 0.32 17.10
N SER A 336 -2.15 0.37 17.10
CA SER A 336 -1.33 -0.15 18.20
C SER A 336 -1.63 0.56 19.52
N THR A 337 -1.74 1.90 19.51
CA THR A 337 -2.06 2.68 20.69
C THR A 337 -3.44 2.34 21.26
N VAL A 338 -4.46 2.18 20.40
CA VAL A 338 -5.81 1.79 20.83
C VAL A 338 -5.78 0.40 21.49
N ILE A 339 -5.10 -0.57 20.89
CA ILE A 339 -4.96 -1.91 21.46
C ILE A 339 -4.26 -1.85 22.82
N GLN A 340 -3.15 -1.10 22.93
CA GLN A 340 -2.43 -0.91 24.20
C GLN A 340 -3.29 -0.25 25.27
N LEU A 341 -4.10 0.76 24.90
CA LEU A 341 -5.03 1.41 25.83
C LEU A 341 -6.09 0.43 26.36
N ILE A 342 -6.66 -0.41 25.48
CA ILE A 342 -7.69 -1.38 25.88
C ILE A 342 -7.08 -2.48 26.75
N GLN A 343 -5.96 -3.05 26.34
CA GLN A 343 -5.29 -4.13 27.08
C GLN A 343 -4.70 -3.66 28.41
N GLY A 344 -4.16 -2.43 28.44
CA GLY A 344 -3.57 -1.83 29.63
C GLY A 344 -4.55 -1.01 30.48
N MET A 345 -5.88 -1.09 30.26
CA MET A 345 -6.84 -0.23 30.94
C MET A 345 -6.78 -0.37 32.45
N GLN A 346 -6.53 -1.56 32.96
CA GLN A 346 -6.39 -1.83 34.38
C GLN A 346 -5.19 -1.10 34.99
N GLU A 347 -4.05 -1.16 34.33
CA GLU A 347 -2.82 -0.45 34.74
C GLU A 347 -2.99 1.08 34.64
N ILE A 348 -3.65 1.55 33.60
CA ILE A 348 -3.97 2.98 33.42
C ILE A 348 -4.81 3.49 34.58
N LYS A 349 -5.82 2.72 35.01
CA LYS A 349 -6.67 3.03 36.16
C LYS A 349 -5.90 3.02 37.48
N LEU A 350 -5.11 1.99 37.72
CA LEU A 350 -4.32 1.85 38.95
C LEU A 350 -3.29 2.98 39.11
N ASN A 351 -2.75 3.49 38.02
CA ASN A 351 -1.75 4.56 38.02
C ASN A 351 -2.32 5.97 37.82
N ASN A 352 -3.65 6.16 37.76
CA ASN A 352 -4.32 7.44 37.53
C ASN A 352 -3.76 8.22 36.32
N CYS A 353 -3.40 7.53 35.23
CA CYS A 353 -2.76 8.15 34.09
C CYS A 353 -3.68 8.28 32.84
N GLU A 354 -5.01 8.17 33.01
CA GLU A 354 -6.01 8.22 31.95
C GLU A 354 -5.88 9.47 31.07
N LYS A 355 -5.70 10.63 31.71
CA LYS A 355 -5.61 11.93 31.03
C LYS A 355 -4.39 11.98 30.12
N ASN A 356 -3.22 11.50 30.60
CA ASN A 356 -1.99 11.49 29.82
C ASN A 356 -2.09 10.53 28.63
N LYS A 357 -2.66 9.34 28.84
CA LYS A 357 -2.84 8.34 27.80
C LYS A 357 -3.86 8.77 26.74
N ARG A 358 -4.96 9.42 27.17
CA ARG A 358 -5.91 10.02 26.25
C ARG A 358 -5.26 11.11 25.40
N TRP A 359 -4.48 12.02 25.97
CA TRP A 359 -3.79 13.06 25.22
C TRP A 359 -2.75 12.51 24.25
N GLU A 360 -2.08 11.42 24.58
CA GLU A 360 -1.17 10.72 23.66
C GLU A 360 -1.92 10.24 22.43
N TRP A 361 -3.07 9.60 22.60
CA TRP A 361 -3.94 9.16 21.51
C TRP A 361 -4.54 10.34 20.72
N GLU A 362 -5.02 11.38 21.40
CA GLU A 362 -5.55 12.59 20.75
C GLU A 362 -4.51 13.28 19.84
N ARG A 363 -3.24 13.30 20.23
CA ARG A 363 -2.15 13.81 19.39
C ARG A 363 -1.95 12.97 18.12
N LEU A 364 -2.14 11.65 18.20
CA LEU A 364 -2.12 10.78 17.01
C LEU A 364 -3.32 11.05 16.12
N GLN A 365 -4.51 11.22 16.69
CA GLN A 365 -5.73 11.59 15.94
C GLN A 365 -5.56 12.94 15.23
N ALA A 366 -5.00 13.94 15.90
CA ALA A 366 -4.73 15.24 15.29
C ALA A 366 -3.73 15.14 14.10
N ARG A 367 -2.76 14.22 14.16
CA ARG A 367 -1.88 13.94 13.01
C ARG A 367 -2.63 13.24 11.87
N LEU A 368 -3.42 12.22 12.17
CA LEU A 368 -4.27 11.54 11.19
C LEU A 368 -5.20 12.50 10.47
N PHE A 369 -5.87 13.37 11.23
CA PHE A 369 -6.77 14.38 10.71
C PHE A 369 -6.08 15.33 9.72
N ARG A 370 -4.87 15.79 10.01
CA ARG A 370 -4.10 16.63 9.07
C ARG A 370 -3.81 15.93 7.75
N TYR A 371 -3.55 14.61 7.78
CA TYR A 371 -3.35 13.85 6.54
C TYR A 371 -4.66 13.56 5.82
N GLN A 372 -5.77 13.37 6.55
CA GLN A 372 -7.10 13.24 5.96
C GLN A 372 -7.51 14.52 5.23
N ILE A 373 -7.27 15.70 5.83
CA ILE A 373 -7.51 16.99 5.16
C ILE A 373 -6.67 17.13 3.89
N LYS A 374 -5.38 16.77 3.93
CA LYS A 374 -4.53 16.84 2.74
C LYS A 374 -5.00 15.88 1.65
N ASN A 375 -5.45 14.69 2.03
CA ASN A 375 -5.99 13.72 1.09
C ASN A 375 -7.30 14.22 0.48
N LEU A 376 -8.21 14.75 1.31
CA LEU A 376 -9.47 15.35 0.87
C LEU A 376 -9.23 16.51 -0.10
N ALA A 377 -8.31 17.42 0.23
CA ALA A 377 -7.97 18.53 -0.65
C ALA A 377 -7.44 18.04 -2.01
N LEU A 378 -6.53 17.05 -2.01
CA LEU A 378 -6.02 16.44 -3.25
C LEU A 378 -7.15 15.81 -4.07
N GLU A 379 -8.04 15.08 -3.40
CA GLU A 379 -9.21 14.44 -4.03
C GLU A 379 -10.17 15.48 -4.61
N GLN A 380 -10.46 16.56 -3.88
CA GLN A 380 -11.30 17.65 -4.36
C GLN A 380 -10.70 18.37 -5.58
N TYR A 381 -9.39 18.64 -5.60
CA TYR A 381 -8.73 19.22 -6.78
C TYR A 381 -8.80 18.29 -7.98
N GLN A 382 -8.55 16.99 -7.75
CA GLN A 382 -8.62 15.97 -8.79
C GLN A 382 -10.04 15.84 -9.35
N GLN A 383 -11.06 15.72 -8.46
CA GLN A 383 -12.46 15.58 -8.84
C GLN A 383 -13.01 16.86 -9.48
N GLY A 384 -12.66 18.03 -8.95
CA GLY A 384 -13.08 19.31 -9.51
C GLY A 384 -12.63 19.49 -10.95
N GLY A 385 -11.33 19.29 -11.23
CA GLY A 385 -10.83 19.37 -12.61
C GLY A 385 -11.43 18.30 -13.53
N ALA A 386 -11.59 17.08 -13.03
CA ALA A 386 -12.25 16.00 -13.75
C ALA A 386 -13.72 16.33 -14.09
N PHE A 387 -14.44 16.95 -13.15
CA PHE A 387 -15.82 17.41 -13.35
C PHE A 387 -15.90 18.47 -14.44
N PHE A 388 -15.04 19.49 -14.41
CA PHE A 388 -15.01 20.53 -15.44
C PHE A 388 -14.73 19.96 -16.83
N ILE A 389 -13.81 19.01 -16.97
CA ILE A 389 -13.52 18.38 -18.27
C ILE A 389 -14.73 17.58 -18.74
N ASN A 390 -15.38 16.81 -17.85
CA ASN A 390 -16.51 15.97 -18.19
C ASN A 390 -17.76 16.79 -18.57
N GLU A 391 -18.11 17.80 -17.77
CA GLU A 391 -19.26 18.66 -18.05
C GLU A 391 -19.00 19.55 -19.27
N GLY A 392 -17.80 20.09 -19.42
CA GLY A 392 -17.42 20.82 -20.64
C GLY A 392 -17.55 19.97 -21.91
N LYS A 393 -17.15 18.70 -21.85
CA LYS A 393 -17.39 17.73 -22.92
C LYS A 393 -18.88 17.54 -23.20
N ASN A 394 -19.70 17.31 -22.18
CA ASN A 394 -21.14 17.07 -22.32
C ASN A 394 -21.83 18.29 -22.97
N ILE A 395 -21.53 19.50 -22.49
CA ILE A 395 -22.05 20.76 -23.05
C ILE A 395 -21.60 20.92 -24.50
N GLY A 396 -20.31 20.73 -24.79
CA GLY A 396 -19.76 20.86 -26.14
C GLY A 396 -20.41 19.89 -27.14
N ILE A 397 -20.61 18.62 -26.73
CA ILE A 397 -21.25 17.61 -27.58
C ILE A 397 -22.72 17.94 -27.79
N THR A 398 -23.45 18.38 -26.74
CA THR A 398 -24.85 18.80 -26.86
C THR A 398 -25.00 19.95 -27.86
N PHE A 399 -24.09 20.94 -27.79
CA PHE A 399 -24.08 22.06 -28.73
C PHE A 399 -23.83 21.62 -30.18
N ILE A 400 -22.83 20.76 -30.40
CA ILE A 400 -22.52 20.20 -31.74
C ILE A 400 -23.71 19.40 -32.28
N ALA A 401 -24.32 18.56 -31.43
CA ALA A 401 -25.49 17.77 -31.84
C ALA A 401 -26.69 18.66 -32.18
N ALA A 402 -26.94 19.75 -31.44
CA ALA A 402 -28.01 20.71 -31.73
C ALA A 402 -27.78 21.39 -33.09
N ILE A 403 -26.56 21.83 -33.40
CA ILE A 403 -26.21 22.40 -34.69
C ILE A 403 -26.43 21.37 -35.82
N ALA A 404 -26.04 20.12 -35.60
CA ALA A 404 -26.23 19.06 -36.59
C ALA A 404 -27.73 18.79 -36.86
N VAL A 405 -28.61 18.94 -35.88
CA VAL A 405 -30.09 18.87 -36.07
C VAL A 405 -30.58 20.05 -36.89
N VAL A 406 -30.17 21.28 -36.56
CA VAL A 406 -30.57 22.50 -37.29
C VAL A 406 -30.13 22.42 -38.76
N ASN A 407 -28.95 21.85 -39.01
CA ASN A 407 -28.41 21.65 -40.36
C ASN A 407 -29.02 20.41 -41.09
N GLY A 408 -29.95 19.69 -40.48
CA GLY A 408 -30.61 18.51 -41.08
C GLY A 408 -29.71 17.28 -41.22
N GLN A 409 -28.54 17.25 -40.57
CA GLN A 409 -27.59 16.13 -40.60
C GLN A 409 -28.05 14.94 -39.75
N ILE A 410 -28.72 15.20 -38.66
CA ILE A 410 -29.31 14.19 -37.76
C ILE A 410 -30.74 14.60 -37.37
N THR A 411 -31.53 13.62 -36.93
CA THR A 411 -32.90 13.88 -36.43
C THR A 411 -32.86 14.33 -34.97
N LEU A 412 -33.93 14.93 -34.46
CA LEU A 412 -34.09 15.26 -33.05
C LEU A 412 -34.01 14.02 -32.17
N GLY A 413 -34.63 12.91 -32.62
CA GLY A 413 -34.53 11.63 -31.91
C GLY A 413 -33.10 11.08 -31.86
N ALA A 414 -32.34 11.25 -32.95
CA ALA A 414 -30.90 10.88 -32.94
C ALA A 414 -30.08 11.72 -31.96
N MET A 415 -30.36 13.02 -31.82
CA MET A 415 -29.72 13.87 -30.79
C MET A 415 -29.98 13.36 -29.37
N LEU A 416 -31.23 12.97 -29.06
CA LEU A 416 -31.56 12.41 -27.74
C LEU A 416 -30.90 11.04 -27.52
N ALA A 417 -30.80 10.20 -28.56
CA ALA A 417 -30.06 8.94 -28.52
C ALA A 417 -28.57 9.17 -28.24
N ILE A 418 -27.95 10.16 -28.89
CA ILE A 418 -26.55 10.56 -28.63
C ILE A 418 -26.37 11.02 -27.18
N GLN A 419 -27.26 11.85 -26.62
CA GLN A 419 -27.21 12.27 -25.24
C GLN A 419 -27.31 11.08 -24.27
N TYR A 420 -28.19 10.12 -24.55
CA TYR A 420 -28.31 8.90 -23.78
C TYR A 420 -26.98 8.08 -23.83
N ILE A 421 -26.39 7.90 -25.00
CA ILE A 421 -25.13 7.18 -25.22
C ILE A 421 -23.99 7.85 -24.42
N ILE A 422 -23.88 9.18 -24.46
CA ILE A 422 -22.86 9.93 -23.70
C ILE A 422 -23.04 9.72 -22.21
N GLY A 423 -24.28 9.76 -21.71
CA GLY A 423 -24.60 9.43 -20.31
C GLY A 423 -24.10 8.03 -19.92
N GLN A 424 -24.28 7.04 -20.81
CA GLN A 424 -23.80 5.67 -20.57
C GLN A 424 -22.27 5.54 -20.67
N LEU A 425 -21.59 6.36 -21.49
CA LEU A 425 -20.14 6.37 -21.65
C LEU A 425 -19.38 7.04 -20.49
N ASN A 426 -20.02 7.90 -19.72
CA ASN A 426 -19.39 8.57 -18.57
C ASN A 426 -19.01 7.58 -17.46
N SER A 427 -19.87 6.61 -17.14
CA SER A 427 -19.61 5.59 -16.11
C SER A 427 -18.41 4.70 -16.43
N PRO A 428 -18.26 4.11 -17.64
CA PRO A 428 -17.07 3.36 -18.05
C PRO A 428 -15.77 4.14 -17.89
N VAL A 429 -15.74 5.41 -18.28
CA VAL A 429 -14.53 6.23 -18.14
C VAL A 429 -14.16 6.42 -16.67
N GLN A 430 -15.13 6.70 -15.79
CA GLN A 430 -14.90 6.79 -14.35
C GLN A 430 -14.44 5.46 -13.74
N GLN A 431 -14.98 4.32 -14.19
CA GLN A 431 -14.59 3.00 -13.73
C GLN A 431 -13.17 2.62 -14.13
N LEU A 432 -12.70 3.02 -15.33
CA LEU A 432 -11.30 2.86 -15.73
C LEU A 432 -10.35 3.59 -14.78
N ILE A 433 -10.71 4.78 -14.35
CA ILE A 433 -9.94 5.54 -13.37
C ILE A 433 -9.94 4.88 -12.00
N GLY A 434 -11.11 4.47 -11.53
CA GLY A 434 -11.24 3.68 -10.29
C GLY A 434 -10.38 2.42 -10.33
N PHE A 435 -10.28 1.78 -11.49
CA PHE A 435 -9.41 0.63 -11.71
C PHE A 435 -7.93 0.97 -11.56
N VAL A 436 -7.45 2.05 -12.19
CA VAL A 436 -6.06 2.48 -12.06
C VAL A 436 -5.71 2.78 -10.60
N GLN A 437 -6.61 3.44 -9.87
CA GLN A 437 -6.44 3.73 -8.44
C GLN A 437 -6.45 2.46 -7.59
N SER A 438 -7.42 1.56 -7.81
CA SER A 438 -7.50 0.27 -7.09
C SER A 438 -6.33 -0.64 -7.39
N THR A 439 -5.81 -0.62 -8.63
CA THR A 439 -4.58 -1.33 -9.02
C THR A 439 -3.40 -0.83 -8.20
N GLN A 440 -3.26 0.50 -8.06
CA GLN A 440 -2.20 1.09 -7.24
C GLN A 440 -2.34 0.70 -5.77
N ASP A 441 -3.55 0.77 -5.21
CA ASP A 441 -3.84 0.40 -3.83
C ASP A 441 -3.57 -1.10 -3.60
N ALA A 442 -3.99 -1.96 -4.51
CA ALA A 442 -3.73 -3.40 -4.46
C ALA A 442 -2.23 -3.73 -4.54
N LEU A 443 -1.48 -3.08 -5.43
CA LEU A 443 -0.03 -3.27 -5.53
C LEU A 443 0.69 -2.88 -4.24
N ILE A 444 0.32 -1.75 -3.63
CA ILE A 444 0.88 -1.32 -2.35
C ILE A 444 0.55 -2.33 -1.25
N SER A 445 -0.69 -2.81 -1.19
CA SER A 445 -1.13 -3.79 -0.21
C SER A 445 -0.44 -5.15 -0.42
N MET A 446 -0.25 -5.57 -1.66
CA MET A 446 0.51 -6.78 -2.00
C MET A 446 1.98 -6.67 -1.59
N GLU A 447 2.64 -5.54 -1.85
CA GLU A 447 4.03 -5.31 -1.43
C GLU A 447 4.17 -5.48 0.08
N ARG A 448 3.23 -4.96 0.87
CA ARG A 448 3.19 -5.10 2.34
C ARG A 448 2.94 -6.54 2.81
N LEU A 449 2.05 -7.26 2.14
CA LEU A 449 1.74 -8.65 2.49
C LEU A 449 2.89 -9.57 2.12
N ASN A 450 3.57 -9.30 0.99
CA ASN A 450 4.72 -10.07 0.56
C ASN A 450 5.86 -10.05 1.57
N GLU A 451 6.06 -8.92 2.27
CA GLU A 451 7.02 -8.84 3.37
C GLU A 451 6.80 -9.93 4.44
N VAL A 452 5.57 -10.43 4.61
CA VAL A 452 5.23 -11.51 5.53
C VAL A 452 5.37 -12.88 4.86
N HIS A 453 4.93 -12.99 3.61
CA HIS A 453 4.95 -14.27 2.88
C HIS A 453 6.38 -14.73 2.50
N GLU A 454 7.30 -13.80 2.24
CA GLU A 454 8.71 -14.10 1.90
C GLU A 454 9.55 -14.50 3.12
N LYS A 455 9.08 -14.26 4.35
CA LYS A 455 9.79 -14.70 5.55
C LYS A 455 9.89 -16.22 5.60
N GLU A 456 11.05 -16.73 6.01
CA GLU A 456 11.23 -18.15 6.24
C GLU A 456 10.28 -18.64 7.35
N ASN A 457 9.78 -19.84 7.18
CA ASN A 457 8.98 -20.50 8.22
C ASN A 457 9.89 -20.93 9.36
N GLU A 458 9.34 -21.08 10.56
CA GLU A 458 10.04 -21.65 11.70
C GLU A 458 10.51 -23.08 11.39
N GLU A 459 9.67 -23.85 10.69
CA GLU A 459 10.00 -25.16 10.16
C GLU A 459 10.02 -25.10 8.61
N PRO A 460 11.18 -24.84 7.98
CA PRO A 460 11.32 -24.89 6.55
C PRO A 460 11.08 -26.29 5.99
N ALA A 461 10.35 -26.40 4.87
CA ALA A 461 9.99 -27.69 4.28
C ALA A 461 11.18 -28.49 3.72
N ASP A 462 12.32 -27.85 3.51
CA ASP A 462 13.57 -28.41 3.01
C ASP A 462 14.46 -28.99 4.12
N LYS A 463 14.13 -28.76 5.39
CA LYS A 463 14.86 -29.30 6.54
C LYS A 463 14.15 -30.54 7.09
N LEU A 464 14.94 -31.58 7.39
CA LEU A 464 14.44 -32.77 8.04
C LEU A 464 14.29 -32.52 9.55
N PHE A 465 13.06 -32.59 10.03
CA PHE A 465 12.76 -32.50 11.45
C PHE A 465 12.48 -33.90 12.03
N THR A 466 12.91 -34.11 13.27
CA THR A 466 12.66 -35.35 13.99
C THR A 466 11.30 -35.28 14.67
N TYR A 467 10.32 -36.02 14.13
CA TYR A 467 8.96 -36.07 14.69
C TYR A 467 8.81 -37.10 15.83
N ARG A 468 9.81 -37.96 16.00
CA ARG A 468 9.80 -38.99 17.08
C ARG A 468 10.78 -38.54 18.16
N LEU A 469 10.25 -38.28 19.34
CA LEU A 469 11.07 -38.01 20.52
C LEU A 469 11.83 -39.30 20.91
N PRO A 470 13.08 -39.16 21.39
CA PRO A 470 13.84 -40.29 21.94
C PRO A 470 13.12 -40.90 23.14
N LYS A 471 13.47 -42.16 23.50
CA LYS A 471 12.87 -42.82 24.68
C LYS A 471 13.12 -42.07 25.98
N ASN A 472 14.31 -41.52 26.14
CA ASN A 472 14.64 -40.60 27.23
C ASN A 472 14.33 -39.15 26.77
N ARG A 473 13.46 -38.48 27.48
CA ARG A 473 13.01 -37.09 27.17
C ARG A 473 13.62 -36.05 28.09
N ASP A 474 14.73 -36.37 28.74
CA ASP A 474 15.49 -35.39 29.51
C ASP A 474 16.00 -34.29 28.57
N ILE A 475 15.89 -33.05 29.01
CA ILE A 475 16.43 -31.90 28.28
C ILE A 475 17.73 -31.49 28.94
N SER A 476 18.82 -31.57 28.20
CA SER A 476 20.15 -31.15 28.68
C SER A 476 20.64 -29.95 27.87
N ILE A 477 20.85 -28.85 28.53
CA ILE A 477 21.40 -27.61 27.98
C ILE A 477 22.82 -27.50 28.49
N LYS A 478 23.79 -27.29 27.58
CA LYS A 478 25.21 -27.18 27.92
C LYS A 478 25.80 -25.88 27.38
N ARG A 479 26.38 -25.07 28.25
CA ARG A 479 27.03 -23.78 27.95
C ARG A 479 26.21 -22.87 27.04
N LEU A 480 24.89 -22.79 27.28
CA LEU A 480 24.02 -21.94 26.49
C LEU A 480 24.34 -20.47 26.74
N SER A 481 24.77 -19.76 25.71
CA SER A 481 24.90 -18.32 25.71
C SER A 481 24.02 -17.73 24.64
N PHE A 482 23.28 -16.69 24.98
CA PHE A 482 22.34 -16.05 24.06
C PHE A 482 22.34 -14.54 24.21
N SER A 483 22.41 -13.84 23.07
CA SER A 483 22.20 -12.40 22.96
C SER A 483 21.03 -12.13 22.02
N TYR A 484 20.17 -11.19 22.37
CA TYR A 484 19.16 -10.72 21.42
C TYR A 484 19.85 -10.04 20.23
N PRO A 485 19.25 -10.12 19.01
CA PRO A 485 19.78 -9.44 17.83
C PRO A 485 19.96 -7.95 18.10
N GLY A 486 21.09 -7.41 17.71
CA GLY A 486 21.46 -6.00 17.88
C GLY A 486 22.94 -5.87 18.18
N ALA A 487 23.63 -5.01 17.44
CA ALA A 487 25.05 -4.79 17.60
C ALA A 487 25.40 -4.24 18.99
N GLY A 488 26.37 -4.86 19.66
CA GLY A 488 26.83 -4.45 20.99
C GLY A 488 25.94 -4.92 22.15
N ASN A 489 24.95 -5.79 21.92
CA ASN A 489 24.13 -6.34 23.00
C ASN A 489 24.94 -7.36 23.82
N GLU A 490 24.99 -7.14 25.15
CA GLU A 490 25.54 -8.14 26.03
C GLU A 490 24.72 -9.42 26.06
N PRO A 491 25.35 -10.60 26.23
CA PRO A 491 24.62 -11.86 26.37
C PRO A 491 23.68 -11.82 27.60
N VAL A 492 22.40 -12.09 27.32
CA VAL A 492 21.35 -12.21 28.37
C VAL A 492 21.50 -13.51 29.14
N LEU A 493 21.93 -14.58 28.43
CA LEU A 493 22.32 -15.86 29.05
C LEU A 493 23.81 -16.07 28.79
N LYS A 494 24.56 -16.41 29.81
CA LYS A 494 26.01 -16.60 29.72
C LYS A 494 26.37 -18.00 30.22
N ALA A 495 26.79 -18.90 29.34
CA ALA A 495 27.27 -20.24 29.64
C ALA A 495 26.40 -21.03 30.63
N ILE A 496 25.08 -21.07 30.39
CA ILE A 496 24.11 -21.75 31.23
C ILE A 496 24.17 -23.26 31.00
N ASP A 497 24.36 -24.00 32.08
CA ASP A 497 24.19 -25.47 32.09
C ASP A 497 22.91 -25.81 32.88
N LEU A 498 22.00 -26.55 32.27
CA LEU A 498 20.73 -26.94 32.87
C LEU A 498 20.33 -28.35 32.44
N HIS A 499 19.89 -29.15 33.40
CA HIS A 499 19.33 -30.45 33.18
C HIS A 499 17.88 -30.50 33.67
N ILE A 500 16.96 -30.84 32.79
CA ILE A 500 15.52 -30.95 33.07
C ILE A 500 15.12 -32.44 32.92
N PRO A 501 14.92 -33.19 34.01
CA PRO A 501 14.62 -34.60 33.96
C PRO A 501 13.17 -34.84 33.50
N GLU A 502 12.96 -35.90 32.74
CA GLU A 502 11.63 -36.36 32.29
C GLU A 502 10.71 -36.63 33.49
N GLY A 503 9.45 -36.26 33.36
CA GLY A 503 8.40 -36.55 34.35
C GLY A 503 8.52 -35.78 35.67
N LYS A 504 9.43 -34.82 35.77
CA LYS A 504 9.62 -33.96 36.96
C LYS A 504 9.31 -32.49 36.63
N THR A 505 8.95 -31.73 37.66
CA THR A 505 8.76 -30.31 37.56
C THR A 505 10.06 -29.58 37.90
N THR A 506 10.60 -28.79 36.97
CA THR A 506 11.76 -27.96 37.20
C THR A 506 11.32 -26.49 37.29
N ALA A 507 11.62 -25.83 38.40
CA ALA A 507 11.29 -24.41 38.59
C ALA A 507 12.52 -23.51 38.28
N LEU A 508 12.32 -22.55 37.36
CA LEU A 508 13.30 -21.50 37.11
C LEU A 508 13.01 -20.28 37.99
N VAL A 509 13.87 -20.03 38.98
CA VAL A 509 13.69 -18.95 39.93
C VAL A 509 14.78 -17.88 39.76
N GLY A 510 14.44 -16.63 39.96
CA GLY A 510 15.35 -15.52 39.84
C GLY A 510 14.65 -14.17 39.82
N MET A 511 15.41 -13.09 39.92
CA MET A 511 14.91 -11.70 39.89
C MET A 511 14.28 -11.36 38.53
N SER A 512 13.45 -10.31 38.47
CA SER A 512 12.98 -9.77 37.22
C SER A 512 14.16 -9.34 36.33
N GLY A 513 14.13 -9.68 35.03
CA GLY A 513 15.24 -9.39 34.10
C GLY A 513 16.38 -10.42 34.11
N SER A 514 16.35 -11.47 34.93
CA SER A 514 17.42 -12.52 34.99
C SER A 514 17.43 -13.50 33.80
N GLY A 515 16.63 -13.31 32.76
CA GLY A 515 16.65 -14.15 31.57
C GLY A 515 15.74 -15.37 31.61
N LYS A 516 14.87 -15.57 32.64
CA LYS A 516 13.97 -16.73 32.74
C LYS A 516 13.07 -16.91 31.52
N THR A 517 12.41 -15.85 31.10
CA THR A 517 11.54 -15.87 29.91
C THR A 517 12.33 -16.10 28.64
N THR A 518 13.56 -15.58 28.55
CA THR A 518 14.47 -15.83 27.43
C THR A 518 14.83 -17.30 27.34
N MET A 519 15.13 -17.93 28.50
CA MET A 519 15.45 -19.34 28.60
C MET A 519 14.29 -20.25 28.15
N LEU A 520 13.04 -19.85 28.44
CA LEU A 520 11.84 -20.61 28.01
C LEU A 520 11.51 -20.44 26.53
N LYS A 521 11.97 -19.37 25.89
CA LYS A 521 11.76 -19.10 24.46
C LYS A 521 12.77 -19.80 23.55
N LEU A 522 13.91 -20.19 24.09
CA LEU A 522 14.97 -20.92 23.40
C LEU A 522 14.76 -22.42 23.45
#